data_eb20c4a031f7ca2752e688947bbaf375
#
_entry.id   eb20c4a031f7ca2752e688947bbaf375
#
_cell.length_a   1.000
_cell.length_b   1.000
_cell.length_c   1.000
_cell.angle_alpha   90.00
_cell.angle_beta   90.00
_cell.angle_gamma   90.00
#
_symmetry.space_group_name_H-M   'P 1'
#
loop_
_entity.id
_entity.type
_entity.pdbx_description
1 polymer ?
#
loop_
_entity_poly.entity_id
_entity_poly.type
_entity_poly.pdbx_seq_one_letter_code
_entity_poly.pdbx_strand_id
1 'polypeptide(L)'
;MSETIGLINPGAMGASVGAAAAGTDHRVIWASSGRSDASRERADKAGLEDCVTLQRLIEQSDIILSICPPHAAEAVAGEIAAAGFSGTYLDGNAISPKRTRKIEQLILSSGGRFVDGGIIGGPAWRKESNTRLYLSGEQAIDIAACFSGSPLEAIVISNQIGAASALKMTFAAYTKGSTALLSAILAVAERSGVRAELE
;
A
#
# COMPACT_ATOMS: atom_id res chain seq x y z
N MET A 1 -19.18 -7.68 -8.78
CA MET A 1 -19.26 -8.82 -7.84
C MET A 1 -18.51 -8.43 -6.58
N SER A 2 -18.96 -8.86 -5.40
CA SER A 2 -18.25 -8.61 -4.15
C SER A 2 -17.05 -9.55 -4.06
N GLU A 3 -15.84 -8.99 -3.91
CA GLU A 3 -14.59 -9.75 -3.75
C GLU A 3 -14.26 -9.88 -2.26
N THR A 4 -13.58 -10.96 -1.89
CA THR A 4 -12.96 -11.07 -0.56
C THR A 4 -11.52 -10.55 -0.63
N ILE A 5 -11.25 -9.49 0.12
CA ILE A 5 -9.95 -8.81 0.13
C ILE A 5 -9.21 -9.14 1.43
N GLY A 6 -8.07 -9.80 1.33
CA GLY A 6 -7.18 -10.09 2.45
C GLY A 6 -6.17 -8.95 2.69
N LEU A 7 -6.25 -8.27 3.83
CA LEU A 7 -5.27 -7.27 4.21
C LEU A 7 -4.17 -7.88 5.08
N ILE A 8 -2.94 -7.86 4.62
CA ILE A 8 -1.82 -8.48 5.33
C ILE A 8 -1.46 -7.76 6.63
N ASN A 9 -1.47 -6.44 6.65
CA ASN A 9 -0.97 -5.69 7.80
C ASN A 9 -1.82 -4.44 8.08
N PRO A 10 -2.71 -4.46 9.10
CA PRO A 10 -3.50 -3.29 9.50
C PRO A 10 -2.67 -2.29 10.31
N GLY A 11 -1.59 -1.77 9.70
CA GLY A 11 -0.88 -0.59 10.16
C GLY A 11 -1.73 0.67 9.97
N ALA A 12 -1.23 1.86 10.32
CA ALA A 12 -2.00 3.10 10.18
C ALA A 12 -2.48 3.33 8.72
N MET A 13 -1.62 3.06 7.73
CA MET A 13 -1.99 3.15 6.31
C MET A 13 -2.85 1.95 5.89
N GLY A 14 -2.43 0.73 6.19
CA GLY A 14 -3.13 -0.50 5.79
C GLY A 14 -4.57 -0.54 6.29
N ALA A 15 -4.82 -0.21 7.56
CA ALA A 15 -6.17 -0.16 8.12
C ALA A 15 -7.08 0.84 7.39
N SER A 16 -6.56 2.03 7.05
CA SER A 16 -7.36 3.02 6.32
C SER A 16 -7.67 2.60 4.88
N VAL A 17 -6.74 1.90 4.21
CA VAL A 17 -6.97 1.32 2.87
C VAL A 17 -7.97 0.17 2.96
N GLY A 18 -7.85 -0.70 3.97
CA GLY A 18 -8.84 -1.76 4.21
C GLY A 18 -10.24 -1.21 4.48
N ALA A 19 -10.36 -0.17 5.31
CA ALA A 19 -11.63 0.52 5.54
C ALA A 19 -12.22 1.14 4.27
N ALA A 20 -11.37 1.71 3.41
CA ALA A 20 -11.80 2.26 2.12
C ALA A 20 -12.39 1.18 1.20
N ALA A 21 -11.77 -0.02 1.16
CA ALA A 21 -12.30 -1.16 0.40
C ALA A 21 -13.58 -1.73 1.04
N ALA A 22 -13.65 -1.87 2.36
CA ALA A 22 -14.84 -2.34 3.07
C ALA A 22 -16.06 -1.43 2.87
N GLY A 23 -15.83 -0.12 2.70
CA GLY A 23 -16.86 0.87 2.42
C GLY A 23 -17.48 0.76 1.01
N THR A 24 -17.00 -0.14 0.16
CA THR A 24 -17.44 -0.36 -1.22
C THR A 24 -18.05 -1.76 -1.45
N ASP A 25 -18.71 -2.31 -0.46
CA ASP A 25 -19.38 -3.63 -0.47
C ASP A 25 -18.45 -4.85 -0.65
N HIS A 26 -17.14 -4.69 -0.44
CA HIS A 26 -16.20 -5.80 -0.38
C HIS A 26 -16.06 -6.36 1.04
N ARG A 27 -15.92 -7.66 1.16
CA ARG A 27 -15.55 -8.31 2.42
C ARG A 27 -14.05 -8.15 2.63
N VAL A 28 -13.64 -7.45 3.69
CA VAL A 28 -12.21 -7.26 3.99
C VAL A 28 -11.84 -8.05 5.25
N ILE A 29 -10.91 -9.00 5.08
CA ILE A 29 -10.43 -9.89 6.14
C ILE A 29 -8.97 -9.60 6.48
N TRP A 30 -8.57 -9.92 7.70
CA TRP A 30 -7.18 -9.82 8.14
C TRP A 30 -6.83 -10.94 9.12
N ALA A 31 -5.54 -11.23 9.32
CA ALA A 31 -5.08 -12.28 10.22
C ALA A 31 -4.50 -11.68 11.52
N SER A 32 -5.11 -12.01 12.66
CA SER A 32 -4.75 -11.46 13.98
C SER A 32 -3.66 -12.24 14.71
N SER A 33 -3.35 -13.46 14.29
CA SER A 33 -2.32 -14.29 14.92
C SER A 33 -0.95 -13.62 14.91
N GLY A 34 -0.32 -13.50 16.08
CA GLY A 34 0.98 -12.85 16.24
C GLY A 34 0.98 -11.33 16.10
N ARG A 35 -0.19 -10.67 16.06
CA ARG A 35 -0.31 -9.21 15.95
C ARG A 35 -0.51 -8.55 17.31
N SER A 36 -0.02 -7.30 17.42
CA SER A 36 -0.18 -6.49 18.62
C SER A 36 -1.62 -6.02 18.82
N ASP A 37 -1.98 -5.66 20.06
CA ASP A 37 -3.29 -5.09 20.40
C ASP A 37 -3.57 -3.81 19.61
N ALA A 38 -2.58 -2.95 19.42
CA ALA A 38 -2.71 -1.78 18.57
C ALA A 38 -3.05 -2.09 17.10
N SER A 39 -2.67 -3.26 16.57
CA SER A 39 -3.10 -3.72 15.24
C SER A 39 -4.53 -4.22 15.26
N ARG A 40 -4.95 -4.90 16.33
CA ARG A 40 -6.34 -5.34 16.54
C ARG A 40 -7.29 -4.16 16.63
N GLU A 41 -6.98 -3.17 17.46
CA GLU A 41 -7.75 -1.93 17.60
C GLU A 41 -7.92 -1.18 16.26
N ARG A 42 -6.86 -1.13 15.45
CA ARG A 42 -6.96 -0.50 14.12
C ARG A 42 -7.82 -1.31 13.14
N ALA A 43 -7.71 -2.63 13.18
CA ALA A 43 -8.54 -3.51 12.35
C ALA A 43 -10.02 -3.40 12.73
N ASP A 44 -10.33 -3.42 14.03
CA ASP A 44 -11.68 -3.26 14.56
C ASP A 44 -12.27 -1.90 14.16
N LYS A 45 -11.51 -0.82 14.34
CA LYS A 45 -11.90 0.53 13.90
C LYS A 45 -12.14 0.62 12.39
N ALA A 46 -11.42 -0.17 11.60
CA ALA A 46 -11.54 -0.24 10.15
C ALA A 46 -12.68 -1.16 9.68
N GLY A 47 -13.36 -1.85 10.58
CA GLY A 47 -14.43 -2.80 10.26
C GLY A 47 -13.93 -4.07 9.56
N LEU A 48 -12.68 -4.49 9.83
CA LEU A 48 -12.09 -5.67 9.21
C LEU A 48 -12.47 -6.94 9.94
N GLU A 49 -12.83 -7.99 9.21
CA GLU A 49 -13.16 -9.29 9.78
C GLU A 49 -11.88 -10.09 10.11
N ASP A 50 -11.78 -10.59 11.34
CA ASP A 50 -10.64 -11.40 11.76
C ASP A 50 -10.78 -12.86 11.31
N CYS A 51 -9.92 -13.31 10.40
CA CYS A 51 -9.82 -14.71 9.99
C CYS A 51 -8.78 -15.52 10.79
N VAL A 52 -8.16 -14.91 11.79
CA VAL A 52 -7.21 -15.47 12.76
C VAL A 52 -5.83 -15.77 12.17
N THR A 53 -5.71 -16.57 11.12
CA THR A 53 -4.42 -17.04 10.60
C THR A 53 -4.15 -16.55 9.17
N LEU A 54 -2.87 -16.41 8.82
CA LEU A 54 -2.44 -16.09 7.46
C LEU A 54 -2.91 -17.14 6.45
N GLN A 55 -2.89 -18.41 6.83
CA GLN A 55 -3.36 -19.49 5.97
C GLN A 55 -4.83 -19.31 5.58
N ARG A 56 -5.71 -19.02 6.56
CA ARG A 56 -7.13 -18.75 6.27
C ARG A 56 -7.34 -17.47 5.44
N LEU A 57 -6.52 -16.45 5.68
CA LEU A 57 -6.56 -15.26 4.86
C LEU A 57 -6.27 -15.59 3.40
N ILE A 58 -5.21 -16.35 3.13
CA ILE A 58 -4.82 -16.75 1.78
C ILE A 58 -5.91 -17.59 1.11
N GLU A 59 -6.47 -18.58 1.82
CA GLU A 59 -7.50 -19.49 1.30
C GLU A 59 -8.82 -18.78 0.98
N GLN A 60 -9.16 -17.71 1.69
CA GLN A 60 -10.42 -17.00 1.54
C GLN A 60 -10.36 -15.77 0.64
N SER A 61 -9.17 -15.33 0.24
CA SER A 61 -9.00 -14.08 -0.50
C SER A 61 -9.00 -14.29 -2.01
N ASP A 62 -9.76 -13.47 -2.71
CA ASP A 62 -9.66 -13.27 -4.16
C ASP A 62 -8.53 -12.28 -4.49
N ILE A 63 -8.37 -11.27 -3.61
CA ILE A 63 -7.36 -10.22 -3.69
C ILE A 63 -6.61 -10.16 -2.37
N ILE A 64 -5.28 -10.05 -2.41
CA ILE A 64 -4.45 -9.74 -1.23
C ILE A 64 -3.84 -8.35 -1.37
N LEU A 65 -4.10 -7.49 -0.37
CA LEU A 65 -3.47 -6.18 -0.24
C LEU A 65 -2.28 -6.27 0.72
N SER A 66 -1.07 -6.10 0.22
CA SER A 66 0.15 -6.04 1.03
C SER A 66 0.57 -4.59 1.28
N ILE A 67 0.36 -4.12 2.51
CA ILE A 67 0.75 -2.80 2.97
C ILE A 67 1.53 -2.96 4.27
N CYS A 68 2.79 -3.32 4.18
CA CYS A 68 3.68 -3.62 5.29
C CYS A 68 4.93 -2.71 5.28
N PRO A 69 5.79 -2.77 6.29
CA PRO A 69 7.07 -2.08 6.25
C PRO A 69 7.90 -2.52 5.03
N PRO A 70 8.56 -1.59 4.32
CA PRO A 70 9.27 -1.88 3.06
C PRO A 70 10.27 -3.03 3.15
N HIS A 71 10.93 -3.22 4.31
CA HIS A 71 11.90 -4.30 4.51
C HIS A 71 11.25 -5.70 4.56
N ALA A 72 9.97 -5.80 4.90
CA ALA A 72 9.24 -7.06 5.01
C ALA A 72 8.56 -7.49 3.70
N ALA A 73 8.45 -6.61 2.71
CA ALA A 73 7.64 -6.83 1.51
C ALA A 73 7.98 -8.12 0.74
N GLU A 74 9.28 -8.39 0.50
CA GLU A 74 9.72 -9.58 -0.22
C GLU A 74 9.47 -10.88 0.57
N ALA A 75 9.68 -10.85 1.89
CA ALA A 75 9.42 -12.02 2.76
C ALA A 75 7.92 -12.35 2.80
N VAL A 76 7.07 -11.33 2.99
CA VAL A 76 5.61 -11.49 2.98
C VAL A 76 5.12 -12.07 1.65
N ALA A 77 5.58 -11.53 0.52
CA ALA A 77 5.22 -12.05 -0.80
C ALA A 77 5.69 -13.50 -1.00
N GLY A 78 6.89 -13.83 -0.50
CA GLY A 78 7.41 -15.19 -0.53
C GLY A 78 6.57 -16.19 0.27
N GLU A 79 6.10 -15.83 1.46
CA GLU A 79 5.19 -16.65 2.27
C GLU A 79 3.85 -16.90 1.54
N ILE A 80 3.29 -15.86 0.91
CA ILE A 80 2.02 -15.96 0.19
C ILE A 80 2.17 -16.81 -1.08
N ALA A 81 3.26 -16.63 -1.82
CA ALA A 81 3.56 -17.46 -3.00
C ALA A 81 3.80 -18.93 -2.60
N ALA A 82 4.54 -19.19 -1.52
CA ALA A 82 4.80 -20.54 -1.03
C ALA A 82 3.52 -21.25 -0.56
N ALA A 83 2.51 -20.50 -0.10
CA ALA A 83 1.19 -21.04 0.24
C ALA A 83 0.29 -21.29 -0.98
N GLY A 84 0.76 -21.03 -2.20
CA GLY A 84 0.03 -21.32 -3.44
C GLY A 84 -1.09 -20.32 -3.78
N PHE A 85 -1.00 -19.08 -3.34
CA PHE A 85 -1.99 -18.05 -3.68
C PHE A 85 -2.04 -17.81 -5.20
N SER A 86 -3.22 -17.94 -5.77
CA SER A 86 -3.46 -17.80 -7.22
C SER A 86 -4.38 -16.62 -7.59
N GLY A 87 -4.83 -15.84 -6.60
CA GLY A 87 -5.61 -14.61 -6.79
C GLY A 87 -4.78 -13.43 -7.26
N THR A 88 -5.30 -12.21 -7.06
CA THR A 88 -4.60 -10.96 -7.40
C THR A 88 -3.88 -10.40 -6.17
N TYR A 89 -2.57 -10.20 -6.28
CA TYR A 89 -1.74 -9.60 -5.22
C TYR A 89 -1.41 -8.15 -5.57
N LEU A 90 -1.89 -7.20 -4.75
CA LEU A 90 -1.48 -5.80 -4.82
C LEU A 90 -0.33 -5.56 -3.84
N ASP A 91 0.83 -5.18 -4.34
CA ASP A 91 1.91 -4.63 -3.52
C ASP A 91 1.76 -3.11 -3.39
N GLY A 92 1.29 -2.64 -2.24
CA GLY A 92 1.16 -1.22 -1.91
C GLY A 92 2.34 -0.68 -1.08
N ASN A 93 3.50 -1.36 -1.11
CA ASN A 93 4.64 -1.03 -0.28
C ASN A 93 5.54 0.05 -0.92
N ALA A 94 6.20 0.86 -0.07
CA ALA A 94 7.12 1.89 -0.55
C ALA A 94 8.51 1.28 -0.87
N ILE A 95 8.59 0.53 -1.96
CA ILE A 95 9.79 -0.16 -2.44
C ILE A 95 10.20 0.31 -3.84
N SER A 96 11.43 0.00 -4.24
CA SER A 96 11.92 0.37 -5.57
C SER A 96 11.32 -0.51 -6.69
N PRO A 97 11.22 -0.01 -7.93
CA PRO A 97 10.74 -0.82 -9.07
C PRO A 97 11.50 -2.13 -9.26
N LYS A 98 12.77 -2.18 -8.90
CA LYS A 98 13.58 -3.40 -8.96
C LYS A 98 13.08 -4.46 -7.97
N ARG A 99 12.71 -4.04 -6.75
CA ARG A 99 12.16 -4.94 -5.73
C ARG A 99 10.74 -5.38 -6.07
N THR A 100 9.93 -4.46 -6.60
CA THR A 100 8.58 -4.74 -7.10
C THR A 100 8.59 -5.86 -8.14
N ARG A 101 9.50 -5.82 -9.13
CA ARG A 101 9.63 -6.90 -10.14
C ARG A 101 10.06 -8.25 -9.55
N LYS A 102 10.84 -8.26 -8.46
CA LYS A 102 11.15 -9.52 -7.77
C LYS A 102 9.92 -10.13 -7.10
N ILE A 103 9.10 -9.28 -6.46
CA ILE A 103 7.84 -9.72 -5.84
C ILE A 103 6.88 -10.21 -6.92
N GLU A 104 6.75 -9.48 -8.03
CA GLU A 104 5.97 -9.93 -9.20
C GLU A 104 6.35 -11.36 -9.61
N GLN A 105 7.65 -11.64 -9.79
CA GLN A 105 8.12 -12.98 -10.17
C GLN A 105 7.74 -14.07 -9.16
N LEU A 106 7.82 -13.77 -7.85
CA LEU A 106 7.39 -14.69 -6.79
C LEU A 106 5.90 -15.03 -6.93
N ILE A 107 5.06 -14.01 -7.07
CA ILE A 107 3.60 -14.19 -7.17
C ILE A 107 3.20 -14.90 -8.47
N LEU A 108 3.79 -14.53 -9.59
CA LEU A 108 3.54 -15.21 -10.87
C LEU A 108 3.95 -16.69 -10.85
N SER A 109 5.03 -17.03 -10.13
CA SER A 109 5.49 -18.41 -10.00
C SER A 109 4.53 -19.31 -9.21
N SER A 110 3.67 -18.74 -8.36
CA SER A 110 2.60 -19.47 -7.66
C SER A 110 1.28 -19.55 -8.44
N GLY A 111 1.22 -18.93 -9.63
CA GLY A 111 -0.01 -18.87 -10.44
C GLY A 111 -0.87 -17.65 -10.13
N GLY A 112 -0.43 -16.74 -9.27
CA GLY A 112 -1.12 -15.49 -8.95
C GLY A 112 -0.97 -14.42 -10.02
N ARG A 113 -1.76 -13.35 -9.90
CA ARG A 113 -1.67 -12.12 -10.68
C ARG A 113 -1.08 -11.01 -9.81
N PHE A 114 -0.38 -10.06 -10.41
CA PHE A 114 0.33 -9.03 -9.67
C PHE A 114 -0.06 -7.62 -10.11
N VAL A 115 -0.27 -6.73 -9.15
CA VAL A 115 -0.48 -5.29 -9.36
C VAL A 115 0.51 -4.51 -8.49
N ASP A 116 1.18 -3.55 -9.07
CA ASP A 116 2.08 -2.61 -8.40
C ASP A 116 1.30 -1.39 -7.93
N GLY A 117 1.43 -1.03 -6.66
CA GLY A 117 0.75 0.08 -6.03
C GLY A 117 1.70 1.07 -5.36
N GLY A 118 1.38 2.35 -5.49
CA GLY A 118 2.10 3.44 -4.82
C GLY A 118 1.15 4.36 -4.10
N ILE A 119 1.13 4.35 -2.75
CA ILE A 119 0.25 5.21 -1.96
C ILE A 119 0.94 6.54 -1.69
N ILE A 120 0.31 7.66 -2.08
CA ILE A 120 0.78 9.03 -1.83
C ILE A 120 -0.29 9.77 -1.04
N GLY A 121 0.07 10.28 0.14
CA GLY A 121 -0.81 10.96 1.10
C GLY A 121 -0.71 10.35 2.48
N GLY A 122 -1.56 10.80 3.39
CA GLY A 122 -1.77 10.25 4.73
C GLY A 122 -2.75 9.07 4.75
N PRO A 123 -3.14 8.55 5.92
CA PRO A 123 -4.19 7.53 6.01
C PRO A 123 -5.52 7.99 5.40
N ALA A 124 -6.14 7.15 4.57
CA ALA A 124 -7.30 7.48 3.73
C ALA A 124 -8.65 7.33 4.47
N TRP A 125 -8.78 7.92 5.66
CA TRP A 125 -10.01 7.86 6.45
C TRP A 125 -11.13 8.78 5.96
N ARG A 126 -10.77 9.83 5.20
CA ARG A 126 -11.69 10.86 4.69
C ARG A 126 -11.23 11.32 3.32
N LYS A 127 -12.15 11.83 2.51
CA LYS A 127 -11.84 12.38 1.17
C LYS A 127 -10.86 13.55 1.23
N GLU A 128 -10.94 14.37 2.28
CA GLU A 128 -10.08 15.53 2.48
C GLU A 128 -8.60 15.16 2.72
N SER A 129 -8.29 13.91 3.04
CA SER A 129 -6.91 13.43 3.13
C SER A 129 -6.20 13.43 1.77
N ASN A 130 -6.93 13.53 0.67
CA ASN A 130 -6.42 13.54 -0.71
C ASN A 130 -5.42 12.41 -0.98
N THR A 131 -5.65 11.25 -0.36
CA THR A 131 -4.77 10.09 -0.50
C THR A 131 -5.06 9.39 -1.80
N ARG A 132 -3.99 9.11 -2.54
CA ARG A 132 -4.05 8.45 -3.84
C ARG A 132 -3.32 7.13 -3.81
N LEU A 133 -3.94 6.12 -4.40
CA LEU A 133 -3.35 4.83 -4.72
C LEU A 133 -3.09 4.79 -6.23
N TYR A 134 -1.85 5.01 -6.62
CA TYR A 134 -1.44 4.84 -8.01
C TYR A 134 -1.19 3.37 -8.29
N LEU A 135 -1.69 2.88 -9.41
CA LEU A 135 -1.68 1.47 -9.77
C LEU A 135 -1.02 1.27 -11.13
N SER A 136 -0.27 0.18 -11.27
CA SER A 136 0.23 -0.30 -12.54
C SER A 136 0.20 -1.82 -12.64
N GLY A 137 0.00 -2.34 -13.85
CA GLY A 137 -0.18 -3.76 -14.17
C GLY A 137 -1.47 -4.02 -14.94
N GLU A 138 -1.59 -5.22 -15.49
CA GLU A 138 -2.73 -5.59 -16.33
C GLU A 138 -4.06 -5.59 -15.56
N GLN A 139 -4.07 -6.04 -14.28
CA GLN A 139 -5.25 -6.07 -13.42
C GLN A 139 -5.47 -4.79 -12.61
N ALA A 140 -4.73 -3.71 -12.92
CA ALA A 140 -4.81 -2.45 -12.16
C ALA A 140 -6.21 -1.81 -12.20
N ILE A 141 -6.95 -1.99 -13.28
CA ILE A 141 -8.33 -1.48 -13.44
C ILE A 141 -9.28 -2.19 -12.47
N ASP A 142 -9.16 -3.51 -12.32
CA ASP A 142 -10.01 -4.30 -11.42
C ASP A 142 -9.74 -3.91 -9.97
N ILE A 143 -8.47 -3.72 -9.60
CA ILE A 143 -8.08 -3.22 -8.28
C ILE A 143 -8.59 -1.80 -8.03
N ALA A 144 -8.52 -0.91 -9.02
CA ALA A 144 -9.03 0.45 -8.89
C ALA A 144 -10.55 0.47 -8.63
N ALA A 145 -11.30 -0.43 -9.26
CA ALA A 145 -12.74 -0.58 -9.08
C ALA A 145 -13.11 -0.92 -7.63
N CYS A 146 -12.27 -1.68 -6.89
CA CYS A 146 -12.48 -2.00 -5.48
C CYS A 146 -12.51 -0.77 -4.55
N PHE A 147 -12.07 0.38 -5.01
CA PHE A 147 -12.05 1.63 -4.24
C PHE A 147 -13.02 2.70 -4.78
N SER A 148 -13.87 2.34 -5.74
CA SER A 148 -14.78 3.29 -6.38
C SER A 148 -15.76 3.90 -5.36
N GLY A 149 -15.79 5.23 -5.27
CA GLY A 149 -16.64 5.94 -4.31
C GLY A 149 -16.09 6.05 -2.89
N SER A 150 -14.98 5.37 -2.57
CA SER A 150 -14.32 5.43 -1.27
C SER A 150 -13.53 6.74 -1.07
N PRO A 151 -13.01 7.00 0.15
CA PRO A 151 -12.08 8.10 0.40
C PRO A 151 -10.71 7.97 -0.28
N LEU A 152 -10.34 6.77 -0.75
CA LEU A 152 -9.09 6.50 -1.42
C LEU A 152 -9.25 6.62 -2.94
N GLU A 153 -8.64 7.63 -3.54
CA GLU A 153 -8.64 7.79 -4.99
C GLU A 153 -7.65 6.80 -5.63
N ALA A 154 -8.16 5.77 -6.33
CA ALA A 154 -7.34 4.79 -7.05
C ALA A 154 -7.20 5.18 -8.52
N ILE A 155 -5.93 5.32 -8.98
CA ILE A 155 -5.60 5.85 -10.31
C ILE A 155 -4.67 4.87 -11.03
N VAL A 156 -5.12 4.34 -12.15
CA VAL A 156 -4.29 3.51 -13.04
C VAL A 156 -3.41 4.41 -13.90
N ILE A 157 -2.09 4.22 -13.82
CA ILE A 157 -1.12 5.06 -14.54
C ILE A 157 -0.39 4.32 -15.65
N SER A 158 -0.36 2.99 -15.61
CA SER A 158 0.33 2.17 -16.62
C SER A 158 -0.11 0.71 -16.52
N ASN A 159 0.07 -0.04 -17.60
CA ASN A 159 0.03 -1.51 -17.58
C ASN A 159 1.41 -2.14 -17.28
N GLN A 160 2.47 -1.33 -17.17
CA GLN A 160 3.83 -1.82 -16.89
C GLN A 160 4.12 -1.84 -15.39
N ILE A 161 4.41 -3.01 -14.85
CA ILE A 161 4.82 -3.19 -13.45
C ILE A 161 6.08 -2.38 -13.14
N GLY A 162 6.06 -1.70 -12.00
CA GLY A 162 7.11 -0.83 -11.52
C GLY A 162 6.85 0.66 -11.77
N ALA A 163 5.82 1.03 -12.53
CA ALA A 163 5.50 2.43 -12.80
C ALA A 163 4.95 3.14 -11.54
N ALA A 164 4.05 2.50 -10.80
CA ALA A 164 3.49 3.05 -9.57
C ALA A 164 4.57 3.17 -8.47
N SER A 165 5.41 2.14 -8.31
CA SER A 165 6.57 2.18 -7.42
C SER A 165 7.58 3.25 -7.82
N ALA A 166 7.85 3.45 -9.11
CA ALA A 166 8.72 4.52 -9.60
C ALA A 166 8.18 5.90 -9.21
N LEU A 167 6.89 6.14 -9.45
CA LEU A 167 6.22 7.39 -9.05
C LEU A 167 6.33 7.61 -7.54
N LYS A 168 6.05 6.59 -6.72
CA LYS A 168 6.16 6.68 -5.26
C LYS A 168 7.57 7.01 -4.82
N MET A 169 8.59 6.38 -5.39
CA MET A 169 10.00 6.64 -5.03
C MET A 169 10.46 8.03 -5.48
N THR A 170 10.07 8.46 -6.67
CA THR A 170 10.37 9.81 -7.18
C THR A 170 9.69 10.88 -6.33
N PHE A 171 8.43 10.69 -5.97
CA PHE A 171 7.71 11.60 -5.07
C PHE A 171 8.39 11.67 -3.68
N ALA A 172 8.81 10.54 -3.13
CA ALA A 172 9.52 10.52 -1.85
C ALA A 172 10.89 11.21 -1.93
N ALA A 173 11.62 11.07 -3.03
CA ALA A 173 12.88 11.77 -3.27
C ALA A 173 12.65 13.29 -3.40
N TYR A 174 11.63 13.70 -4.16
CA TYR A 174 11.25 15.11 -4.32
C TYR A 174 10.92 15.74 -2.97
N THR A 175 9.99 15.17 -2.20
CA THR A 175 9.53 15.78 -0.94
C THR A 175 10.63 15.80 0.12
N LYS A 176 11.31 14.68 0.36
CA LYS A 176 12.36 14.58 1.38
C LYS A 176 13.62 15.34 0.97
N GLY A 177 14.00 15.27 -0.31
CA GLY A 177 15.15 15.99 -0.85
C GLY A 177 14.96 17.49 -0.80
N SER A 178 13.80 18.00 -1.22
CA SER A 178 13.48 19.43 -1.12
C SER A 178 13.48 19.93 0.33
N THR A 179 12.89 19.17 1.26
CA THR A 179 12.91 19.51 2.68
C THR A 179 14.34 19.57 3.22
N ALA A 180 15.18 18.58 2.91
CA ALA A 180 16.56 18.55 3.36
C ALA A 180 17.38 19.72 2.78
N LEU A 181 17.21 20.01 1.49
CA LEU A 181 17.88 21.12 0.82
C LEU A 181 17.47 22.47 1.43
N LEU A 182 16.17 22.73 1.57
CA LEU A 182 15.65 23.95 2.17
C LEU A 182 16.14 24.12 3.62
N SER A 183 16.12 23.04 4.41
CA SER A 183 16.64 23.08 5.78
C SER A 183 18.12 23.44 5.83
N ALA A 184 18.93 22.89 4.91
CA ALA A 184 20.35 23.21 4.82
C ALA A 184 20.58 24.71 4.41
N ILE A 185 19.83 25.22 3.44
CA ILE A 185 19.87 26.59 2.98
C ILE A 185 19.52 27.54 4.13
N LEU A 186 18.42 27.27 4.84
CA LEU A 186 18.01 28.12 5.99
C LEU A 186 19.05 28.10 7.11
N ALA A 187 19.67 26.96 7.40
CA ALA A 187 20.73 26.89 8.40
C ALA A 187 21.98 27.70 8.02
N VAL A 188 22.33 27.73 6.73
CA VAL A 188 23.43 28.57 6.22
C VAL A 188 23.06 30.06 6.33
N ALA A 189 21.85 30.44 5.92
CA ALA A 189 21.37 31.83 6.02
C ALA A 189 21.35 32.36 7.47
N GLU A 190 20.88 31.50 8.41
CA GLU A 190 20.91 31.83 9.85
C GLU A 190 22.34 32.11 10.35
N ARG A 191 23.28 31.21 10.03
CA ARG A 191 24.69 31.36 10.43
C ARG A 191 25.36 32.56 9.79
N SER A 192 24.91 33.01 8.63
CA SER A 192 25.41 34.16 7.90
C SER A 192 24.69 35.47 8.27
N GLY A 193 23.68 35.45 9.14
CA GLY A 193 22.91 36.60 9.57
C GLY A 193 22.02 37.20 8.47
N VAL A 194 21.65 36.43 7.43
CA VAL A 194 20.88 36.92 6.26
C VAL A 194 19.55 36.18 6.09
N ARG A 195 19.08 35.48 7.12
CA ARG A 195 17.86 34.71 7.04
C ARG A 195 16.61 35.53 6.74
N ALA A 196 16.51 36.72 7.37
CA ALA A 196 15.35 37.58 7.19
C ALA A 196 15.21 38.13 5.75
N GLU A 197 16.32 38.29 5.04
CA GLU A 197 16.34 38.72 3.64
C GLU A 197 16.09 37.58 2.65
N LEU A 198 16.18 36.32 3.13
CA LEU A 198 15.91 35.13 2.33
C LEU A 198 14.43 34.72 2.35
N GLU A 199 13.72 34.92 3.45
CA GLU A 199 12.29 34.59 3.66
C GLU A 199 11.37 35.70 3.14
#